data_b5b4002a3ad40b29c2f1bea12681158e
#
_entry.id   b5b4002a3ad40b29c2f1bea12681158e
#
_cell.length_a   1.000
_cell.length_b   1.000
_cell.length_c   1.000
_cell.angle_alpha   90.00
_cell.angle_beta   90.00
_cell.angle_gamma   90.00
#
_symmetry.space_group_name_H-M   'P 1'
#
loop_
_entity.id
_entity.type
_entity.pdbx_description
1 polymer ?
#
loop_
_entity_poly.entity_id
_entity_poly.type
_entity_poly.pdbx_seq_one_letter_code
_entity_poly.pdbx_strand_id
1 'polypeptide(L)'
;MIPVLAVPVLDRYDLLVDMEASIDAEVRRYYVIDNGGRYGPEDPREWAEAVHVCRPGYNLGFAASVNLAIKVNLRAPWWFFVNDDIIFAPGDMDRLADVMWAADGPQIAWLENCGFAAFAVNDLAIETVGWFDESYHPAYCEDCDWEWRAKRIGGVSFVDVPATTRHLASQTIRDIGRRRSNDRTYPMNKQYHWEKWGGVEPRQEVFLTPFDKGGDPSITMAPKLSRLRELAW
;
A
#
# COMPACT_ATOMS: atom_id res chain seq x y z
N MET A 1 9.19 -17.04 -3.02
CA MET A 1 9.53 -15.86 -3.86
C MET A 1 8.36 -14.89 -3.93
N ILE A 2 8.59 -13.62 -3.67
CA ILE A 2 7.62 -12.52 -3.72
C ILE A 2 7.62 -11.92 -5.14
N PRO A 3 6.47 -11.85 -5.85
CA PRO A 3 6.45 -11.40 -7.24
C PRO A 3 6.75 -9.90 -7.39
N VAL A 4 6.25 -9.08 -6.48
CA VAL A 4 6.51 -7.63 -6.43
C VAL A 4 6.56 -7.17 -4.98
N LEU A 5 7.66 -6.54 -4.59
CA LEU A 5 7.80 -5.76 -3.36
C LEU A 5 7.89 -4.29 -3.76
N ALA A 6 7.11 -3.42 -3.12
CA ALA A 6 7.14 -1.99 -3.41
C ALA A 6 7.18 -1.15 -2.13
N VAL A 7 8.04 -0.15 -2.11
CA VAL A 7 8.21 0.78 -1.01
C VAL A 7 8.09 2.22 -1.49
N PRO A 8 7.11 2.99 -1.04
CA PRO A 8 7.11 4.43 -1.20
C PRO A 8 8.05 5.07 -0.19
N VAL A 9 8.99 5.88 -0.65
CA VAL A 9 9.89 6.65 0.20
C VAL A 9 9.83 8.13 -0.15
N LEU A 10 9.86 8.99 0.88
CA LEU A 10 9.87 10.44 0.68
C LEU A 10 11.25 11.04 0.96
N ASP A 11 11.85 10.74 2.11
CA ASP A 11 13.14 11.34 2.48
C ASP A 11 13.84 10.65 3.67
N ARG A 12 13.23 9.59 4.24
CA ARG A 12 13.85 8.76 5.26
C ARG A 12 14.60 7.59 4.61
N TYR A 13 15.56 7.93 3.74
CA TYR A 13 16.41 6.93 3.08
C TYR A 13 17.29 6.15 4.06
N ASP A 14 17.56 6.72 5.24
CA ASP A 14 18.19 6.03 6.35
C ASP A 14 17.35 4.82 6.82
N LEU A 15 16.04 5.01 7.01
CA LEU A 15 15.13 3.93 7.38
C LEU A 15 14.95 2.92 6.24
N LEU A 16 14.89 3.41 5.00
CA LEU A 16 14.81 2.54 3.83
C LEU A 16 16.01 1.58 3.76
N VAL A 17 17.23 2.06 4.06
CA VAL A 17 18.44 1.22 4.10
C VAL A 17 18.32 0.14 5.18
N ASP A 18 17.83 0.50 6.37
CA ASP A 18 17.62 -0.46 7.47
C ASP A 18 16.53 -1.50 7.12
N MET A 19 15.45 -1.05 6.46
CA MET A 19 14.40 -1.93 5.97
C MET A 19 14.95 -2.89 4.91
N GLU A 20 15.67 -2.40 3.90
CA GLU A 20 16.29 -3.21 2.85
C GLU A 20 17.29 -4.23 3.43
N ALA A 21 18.07 -3.85 4.44
CA ALA A 21 19.01 -4.75 5.12
C ALA A 21 18.32 -5.88 5.91
N SER A 22 17.04 -5.71 6.25
CA SER A 22 16.25 -6.72 6.96
C SER A 22 15.51 -7.70 6.04
N ILE A 23 15.56 -7.51 4.72
CA ILE A 23 14.91 -8.40 3.75
C ILE A 23 15.67 -9.72 3.67
N ASP A 24 14.98 -10.83 3.97
CA ASP A 24 15.53 -12.19 3.96
C ASP A 24 14.83 -13.15 3.00
N ALA A 25 13.91 -12.65 2.18
CA ALA A 25 13.14 -13.42 1.21
C ALA A 25 13.51 -13.05 -0.23
N GLU A 26 13.40 -14.02 -1.14
CA GLU A 26 13.58 -13.76 -2.57
C GLU A 26 12.45 -12.93 -3.16
N VAL A 27 12.83 -11.85 -3.85
CA VAL A 27 11.90 -10.91 -4.50
C VAL A 27 12.16 -10.89 -6.01
N ARG A 28 11.13 -11.09 -6.81
CA ARG A 28 11.29 -11.04 -8.27
C ARG A 28 11.49 -9.61 -8.78
N ARG A 29 10.67 -8.65 -8.31
CA ARG A 29 10.80 -7.24 -8.67
C ARG A 29 10.66 -6.38 -7.43
N TYR A 30 11.66 -5.58 -7.19
CA TYR A 30 11.67 -4.58 -6.13
C TYR A 30 11.47 -3.19 -6.72
N TYR A 31 10.49 -2.46 -6.22
CA TYR A 31 10.17 -1.11 -6.65
C TYR A 31 10.36 -0.11 -5.52
N VAL A 32 11.25 0.85 -5.71
CA VAL A 32 11.33 2.05 -4.88
C VAL A 32 10.55 3.17 -5.57
N ILE A 33 9.46 3.61 -4.95
CA ILE A 33 8.71 4.79 -5.42
C ILE A 33 9.29 6.00 -4.70
N ASP A 34 10.28 6.61 -5.35
CA ASP A 34 11.10 7.68 -4.77
C ASP A 34 10.42 9.05 -4.92
N ASN A 35 9.49 9.32 -4.00
CA ASN A 35 8.75 10.58 -3.94
C ASN A 35 9.63 11.79 -3.60
N GLY A 36 10.80 11.57 -3.01
CA GLY A 36 11.75 12.61 -2.64
C GLY A 36 12.83 12.87 -3.69
N GLY A 37 12.98 11.96 -4.66
CA GLY A 37 13.91 12.11 -5.78
C GLY A 37 15.39 12.00 -5.41
N ARG A 38 15.73 11.39 -4.25
CA ARG A 38 17.11 11.35 -3.71
C ARG A 38 17.63 9.94 -3.43
N TYR A 39 16.88 8.91 -3.78
CA TYR A 39 17.34 7.53 -3.65
C TYR A 39 18.64 7.36 -4.44
N GLY A 40 19.64 6.76 -3.79
CA GLY A 40 20.99 6.61 -4.32
C GLY A 40 21.09 5.71 -5.56
N PRO A 41 22.32 5.32 -5.96
CA PRO A 41 22.51 4.47 -7.12
C PRO A 41 21.78 3.14 -6.94
N GLU A 42 21.28 2.63 -8.07
CA GLU A 42 20.58 1.37 -8.17
C GLU A 42 21.58 0.19 -8.04
N ASP A 43 22.20 0.04 -6.87
CA ASP A 43 23.06 -1.11 -6.61
C ASP A 43 22.21 -2.39 -6.65
N PRO A 44 22.73 -3.46 -7.28
CA PRO A 44 22.06 -4.75 -7.27
C PRO A 44 21.78 -5.21 -5.82
N ARG A 45 20.60 -5.73 -5.59
CA ARG A 45 20.25 -6.38 -4.32
C ARG A 45 20.28 -7.89 -4.55
N GLU A 46 21.07 -8.63 -3.77
CA GLU A 46 21.22 -10.09 -3.93
C GLU A 46 19.88 -10.83 -3.78
N TRP A 47 18.97 -10.27 -2.98
CA TRP A 47 17.63 -10.82 -2.75
C TRP A 47 16.59 -10.44 -3.82
N ALA A 48 16.93 -9.60 -4.81
CA ALA A 48 16.00 -9.17 -5.87
C ALA A 48 16.53 -9.52 -7.26
N GLU A 49 15.68 -10.15 -8.09
CA GLU A 49 16.03 -10.41 -9.51
C GLU A 49 16.13 -9.10 -10.32
N ALA A 50 15.30 -8.10 -9.97
CA ALA A 50 15.32 -6.79 -10.60
C ALA A 50 14.95 -5.68 -9.61
N VAL A 51 15.68 -4.58 -9.67
CA VAL A 51 15.41 -3.35 -8.90
C VAL A 51 14.96 -2.25 -9.86
N HIS A 52 13.86 -1.57 -9.50
CA HIS A 52 13.29 -0.48 -10.27
C HIS A 52 13.10 0.75 -9.37
N VAL A 53 13.55 1.90 -9.83
CA VAL A 53 13.33 3.17 -9.12
C VAL A 53 12.43 4.07 -9.94
N CYS A 54 11.25 4.35 -9.39
CA CYS A 54 10.29 5.28 -9.99
C CYS A 54 10.43 6.65 -9.33
N ARG A 55 10.82 7.67 -10.09
CA ARG A 55 10.96 9.07 -9.62
C ARG A 55 9.90 9.95 -10.28
N PRO A 56 8.76 10.18 -9.63
CA PRO A 56 7.67 10.95 -10.23
C PRO A 56 7.92 12.46 -10.34
N GLY A 57 8.99 12.97 -9.72
CA GLY A 57 9.34 14.40 -9.71
C GLY A 57 8.59 15.23 -8.67
N TYR A 58 7.64 14.66 -7.96
CA TYR A 58 6.91 15.26 -6.84
C TYR A 58 6.37 14.16 -5.93
N ASN A 59 5.92 14.53 -4.73
CA ASN A 59 5.34 13.56 -3.80
C ASN A 59 3.94 13.12 -4.29
N LEU A 60 3.84 11.87 -4.75
CA LEU A 60 2.56 11.25 -5.14
C LEU A 60 1.63 11.00 -3.95
N GLY A 61 2.19 10.86 -2.75
CA GLY A 61 1.48 10.32 -1.60
C GLY A 61 1.39 8.78 -1.61
N PHE A 62 0.83 8.23 -0.54
CA PHE A 62 0.80 6.78 -0.34
C PHE A 62 -0.09 6.06 -1.34
N ALA A 63 -1.37 6.46 -1.43
CA ALA A 63 -2.35 5.83 -2.33
C ALA A 63 -1.87 5.79 -3.79
N ALA A 64 -1.39 6.91 -4.32
CA ALA A 64 -0.93 6.97 -5.71
C ALA A 64 0.38 6.19 -5.91
N SER A 65 1.25 6.10 -4.90
CA SER A 65 2.46 5.26 -4.95
C SER A 65 2.11 3.77 -5.02
N VAL A 66 1.16 3.31 -4.20
CA VAL A 66 0.63 1.94 -4.25
C VAL A 66 0.03 1.65 -5.63
N ASN A 67 -0.85 2.52 -6.10
CA ASN A 67 -1.48 2.38 -7.42
C ASN A 67 -0.45 2.37 -8.57
N LEU A 68 0.60 3.18 -8.48
CA LEU A 68 1.67 3.19 -9.48
C LEU A 68 2.40 1.84 -9.53
N ALA A 69 2.76 1.28 -8.39
CA ALA A 69 3.44 -0.02 -8.34
C ALA A 69 2.56 -1.15 -8.93
N ILE A 70 1.24 -1.11 -8.71
CA ILE A 70 0.31 -2.03 -9.36
C ILE A 70 0.29 -1.79 -10.87
N LYS A 71 0.14 -0.54 -11.32
CA LYS A 71 0.04 -0.16 -12.75
C LYS A 71 1.25 -0.59 -13.57
N VAL A 72 2.46 -0.49 -13.00
CA VAL A 72 3.69 -0.93 -13.69
C VAL A 72 3.93 -2.44 -13.63
N ASN A 73 3.08 -3.18 -12.90
CA ASN A 73 3.15 -4.64 -12.73
C ASN A 73 1.79 -5.32 -12.90
N LEU A 74 1.01 -4.94 -13.89
CA LEU A 74 -0.39 -5.38 -14.09
C LEU A 74 -0.60 -6.91 -14.14
N ARG A 75 0.46 -7.68 -14.44
CA ARG A 75 0.40 -9.15 -14.56
C ARG A 75 0.94 -9.88 -13.33
N ALA A 76 1.32 -9.15 -12.28
CA ALA A 76 1.67 -9.80 -11.03
C ALA A 76 0.40 -10.42 -10.39
N PRO A 77 0.51 -11.63 -9.82
CA PRO A 77 -0.62 -12.24 -9.11
C PRO A 77 -0.93 -11.55 -7.80
N TRP A 78 0.06 -10.92 -7.18
CA TRP A 78 -0.08 -10.12 -5.98
C TRP A 78 1.11 -9.17 -5.80
N TRP A 79 0.93 -8.16 -4.94
CA TRP A 79 1.93 -7.14 -4.60
C TRP A 79 2.08 -7.07 -3.10
N PHE A 80 3.31 -6.94 -2.62
CA PHE A 80 3.64 -6.65 -1.24
C PHE A 80 4.07 -5.19 -1.11
N PHE A 81 3.38 -4.43 -0.29
CA PHE A 81 3.65 -3.03 0.00
C PHE A 81 4.19 -2.88 1.40
N VAL A 82 5.26 -2.11 1.55
CA VAL A 82 5.89 -1.86 2.84
C VAL A 82 6.25 -0.38 2.99
N ASN A 83 6.16 0.12 4.21
CA ASN A 83 6.69 1.43 4.55
C ASN A 83 8.21 1.35 4.73
N ASP A 84 8.89 2.50 4.57
CA ASP A 84 10.34 2.62 4.74
C ASP A 84 10.81 2.42 6.20
N ASP A 85 9.91 2.40 7.18
CA ASP A 85 10.18 2.23 8.62
C ASP A 85 9.78 0.83 9.15
N ILE A 86 9.75 -0.18 8.29
CA ILE A 86 9.57 -1.59 8.66
C ILE A 86 10.92 -2.26 8.85
N ILE A 87 11.05 -3.08 9.89
CA ILE A 87 12.18 -3.99 10.09
C ILE A 87 11.64 -5.41 10.15
N PHE A 88 11.91 -6.18 9.11
CA PHE A 88 11.46 -7.57 9.02
C PHE A 88 12.17 -8.45 10.03
N ALA A 89 11.42 -9.37 10.64
CA ALA A 89 12.00 -10.45 11.40
C ALA A 89 12.17 -11.70 10.51
N PRO A 90 13.17 -12.55 10.80
CA PRO A 90 13.49 -13.69 9.95
C PRO A 90 12.29 -14.60 9.66
N GLY A 91 12.06 -14.88 8.36
CA GLY A 91 11.00 -15.76 7.86
C GLY A 91 9.59 -15.16 7.85
N ASP A 92 9.39 -13.91 8.29
CA ASP A 92 8.06 -13.29 8.27
C ASP A 92 7.59 -13.01 6.84
N MET A 93 8.50 -12.60 5.97
CA MET A 93 8.20 -12.37 4.55
C MET A 93 7.81 -13.66 3.83
N ASP A 94 8.48 -14.76 4.12
CA ASP A 94 8.14 -16.06 3.53
C ASP A 94 6.79 -16.56 4.02
N ARG A 95 6.45 -16.39 5.31
CA ARG A 95 5.11 -16.71 5.82
C ARG A 95 4.01 -15.91 5.12
N LEU A 96 4.22 -14.63 4.90
CA LEU A 96 3.29 -13.80 4.14
C LEU A 96 3.16 -14.31 2.70
N ALA A 97 4.28 -14.64 2.06
CA ALA A 97 4.28 -15.16 0.71
C ALA A 97 3.53 -16.49 0.59
N ASP A 98 3.71 -17.41 1.54
CA ASP A 98 2.99 -18.68 1.57
C ASP A 98 1.47 -18.47 1.68
N VAL A 99 1.02 -17.54 2.53
CA VAL A 99 -0.38 -17.16 2.67
C VAL A 99 -0.93 -16.58 1.37
N MET A 100 -0.16 -15.72 0.68
CA MET A 100 -0.59 -15.12 -0.57
C MET A 100 -0.63 -16.11 -1.73
N TRP A 101 0.30 -17.06 -1.78
CA TRP A 101 0.30 -18.11 -2.80
C TRP A 101 -0.78 -19.16 -2.58
N ALA A 102 -1.24 -19.36 -1.36
CA ALA A 102 -2.34 -20.27 -1.02
C ALA A 102 -3.73 -19.67 -1.24
N ALA A 103 -3.82 -18.37 -1.56
CA ALA A 103 -5.10 -17.68 -1.76
C ALA A 103 -5.85 -18.22 -2.98
N ASP A 104 -7.11 -18.60 -2.80
CA ASP A 104 -8.02 -19.10 -3.85
C ASP A 104 -9.09 -18.08 -4.26
N GLY A 105 -9.07 -16.89 -3.66
CA GLY A 105 -10.01 -15.80 -3.92
C GLY A 105 -9.41 -14.42 -3.64
N PRO A 106 -10.24 -13.36 -3.68
CA PRO A 106 -9.82 -12.01 -3.33
C PRO A 106 -9.25 -11.94 -1.91
N GLN A 107 -8.00 -11.51 -1.75
CA GLN A 107 -7.31 -11.53 -0.46
C GLN A 107 -6.39 -10.35 -0.26
N ILE A 108 -6.41 -9.83 0.95
CA ILE A 108 -5.39 -8.96 1.53
C ILE A 108 -4.82 -9.65 2.78
N ALA A 109 -3.51 -9.61 2.94
CA ALA A 109 -2.83 -10.11 4.13
C ALA A 109 -1.85 -9.07 4.63
N TRP A 110 -1.67 -8.96 5.92
CA TRP A 110 -0.65 -8.11 6.53
C TRP A 110 0.13 -8.85 7.61
N LEU A 111 1.34 -8.41 7.82
CA LEU A 111 2.12 -8.86 8.96
C LEU A 111 1.49 -8.34 10.25
N GLU A 112 1.32 -9.22 11.23
CA GLU A 112 0.70 -8.89 12.52
C GLU A 112 1.33 -7.64 13.13
N ASN A 113 0.49 -6.76 13.67
CA ASN A 113 0.84 -5.45 14.23
C ASN A 113 1.38 -4.40 13.25
N CYS A 114 1.48 -4.69 11.95
CA CYS A 114 1.92 -3.73 10.94
C CYS A 114 0.76 -3.11 10.14
N GLY A 115 -0.35 -3.86 9.96
CA GLY A 115 -1.49 -3.39 9.17
C GLY A 115 -1.05 -2.94 7.75
N PHE A 116 -1.57 -1.81 7.30
CA PHE A 116 -1.20 -1.24 5.99
C PHE A 116 0.22 -0.66 5.90
N ALA A 117 1.04 -0.79 6.93
CA ALA A 117 2.47 -0.49 6.82
C ALA A 117 3.29 -1.68 6.26
N ALA A 118 2.74 -2.92 6.29
CA ALA A 118 3.34 -4.09 5.65
C ALA A 118 2.23 -5.07 5.23
N PHE A 119 1.70 -4.90 4.02
CA PHE A 119 0.55 -5.68 3.52
C PHE A 119 0.74 -6.18 2.10
N ALA A 120 0.18 -7.33 1.81
CA ALA A 120 0.08 -7.88 0.47
C ALA A 120 -1.37 -7.94 0.02
N VAL A 121 -1.61 -7.65 -1.25
CA VAL A 121 -2.94 -7.71 -1.87
C VAL A 121 -2.83 -8.43 -3.21
N ASN A 122 -3.77 -9.33 -3.51
CA ASN A 122 -3.78 -10.03 -4.79
C ASN A 122 -4.60 -9.27 -5.86
N ASP A 123 -4.43 -9.70 -7.08
CA ASP A 123 -5.07 -9.11 -8.25
C ASP A 123 -6.60 -9.24 -8.20
N LEU A 124 -7.12 -10.35 -7.65
CA LEU A 124 -8.55 -10.56 -7.46
C LEU A 124 -9.15 -9.55 -6.48
N ALA A 125 -8.42 -9.19 -5.41
CA ALA A 125 -8.88 -8.19 -4.46
C ALA A 125 -8.89 -6.79 -5.09
N ILE A 126 -7.87 -6.45 -5.89
CA ILE A 126 -7.85 -5.17 -6.65
C ILE A 126 -8.99 -5.13 -7.69
N GLU A 127 -9.28 -6.23 -8.39
CA GLU A 127 -10.42 -6.31 -9.32
C GLU A 127 -11.76 -6.14 -8.61
N THR A 128 -11.87 -6.68 -7.41
CA THR A 128 -13.11 -6.66 -6.61
C THR A 128 -13.35 -5.29 -5.99
N VAL A 129 -12.35 -4.74 -5.30
CA VAL A 129 -12.49 -3.52 -4.48
C VAL A 129 -12.14 -2.26 -5.28
N GLY A 130 -11.25 -2.38 -6.25
CA GLY A 130 -10.68 -1.27 -7.00
C GLY A 130 -9.41 -0.69 -6.34
N TRP A 131 -8.97 0.41 -6.92
CA TRP A 131 -7.75 1.13 -6.56
C TRP A 131 -7.87 1.82 -5.21
N PHE A 132 -6.72 2.18 -4.62
CA PHE A 132 -6.69 3.13 -3.52
C PHE A 132 -7.13 4.50 -4.00
N ASP A 133 -7.88 5.23 -3.20
CA ASP A 133 -8.37 6.56 -3.57
C ASP A 133 -7.26 7.61 -3.38
N GLU A 134 -6.78 8.14 -4.51
CA GLU A 134 -5.69 9.11 -4.56
C GLU A 134 -6.11 10.52 -4.06
N SER A 135 -7.38 10.73 -3.75
CA SER A 135 -7.87 11.97 -3.12
C SER A 135 -7.39 12.12 -1.68
N TYR A 136 -6.99 11.02 -1.04
CA TYR A 136 -6.32 11.03 0.25
C TYR A 136 -4.83 11.34 0.07
N HIS A 137 -4.47 12.60 0.00
CA HIS A 137 -3.10 13.01 -0.21
C HIS A 137 -2.56 13.86 0.96
N PRO A 138 -1.30 13.69 1.40
CA PRO A 138 -0.32 12.71 0.92
C PRO A 138 -0.47 11.32 1.55
N ALA A 139 -1.14 11.18 2.69
CA ALA A 139 -1.33 9.91 3.39
C ALA A 139 -2.42 10.03 4.47
N TYR A 140 -2.86 8.88 4.98
CA TYR A 140 -3.88 8.63 5.98
C TYR A 140 -5.32 8.63 5.44
N CYS A 141 -6.09 7.70 5.95
CA CYS A 141 -7.48 7.37 5.64
C CYS A 141 -7.70 6.62 4.31
N GLU A 142 -6.71 6.54 3.40
CA GLU A 142 -6.79 5.73 2.19
C GLU A 142 -6.88 4.23 2.47
N ASP A 143 -6.23 3.78 3.54
CA ASP A 143 -6.29 2.42 4.07
C ASP A 143 -7.67 2.12 4.65
N CYS A 144 -8.21 3.00 5.47
CA CYS A 144 -9.56 2.89 6.03
C CYS A 144 -10.63 2.88 4.92
N ASP A 145 -10.48 3.73 3.89
CA ASP A 145 -11.36 3.78 2.73
C ASP A 145 -11.35 2.44 1.97
N TRP A 146 -10.17 1.91 1.69
CA TRP A 146 -10.03 0.66 0.96
C TRP A 146 -10.60 -0.51 1.76
N GLU A 147 -10.27 -0.59 3.04
CA GLU A 147 -10.78 -1.61 3.96
C GLU A 147 -12.31 -1.55 4.08
N TRP A 148 -12.88 -0.35 4.20
CA TRP A 148 -14.33 -0.17 4.26
C TRP A 148 -15.02 -0.64 2.97
N ARG A 149 -14.50 -0.26 1.81
CA ARG A 149 -15.03 -0.73 0.52
C ARG A 149 -14.98 -2.26 0.42
N ALA A 150 -13.87 -2.86 0.77
CA ALA A 150 -13.70 -4.31 0.75
C ALA A 150 -14.71 -5.03 1.66
N LYS A 151 -14.93 -4.52 2.88
CA LYS A 151 -15.94 -5.04 3.82
C LYS A 151 -17.35 -4.87 3.29
N ARG A 152 -17.64 -3.76 2.63
CA ARG A 152 -18.97 -3.46 2.07
C ARG A 152 -19.31 -4.32 0.86
N ILE A 153 -18.34 -4.55 -0.02
CA ILE A 153 -18.51 -5.42 -1.19
C ILE A 153 -18.65 -6.88 -0.75
N GLY A 154 -17.87 -7.28 0.25
CA GLY A 154 -17.78 -8.66 0.71
C GLY A 154 -16.93 -9.54 -0.21
N GLY A 155 -16.72 -10.80 0.21
CA GLY A 155 -15.96 -11.78 -0.56
C GLY A 155 -14.44 -11.56 -0.58
N VAL A 156 -13.90 -10.59 0.16
CA VAL A 156 -12.48 -10.39 0.34
C VAL A 156 -12.04 -10.99 1.67
N SER A 157 -11.04 -11.87 1.62
CA SER A 157 -10.39 -12.41 2.83
C SER A 157 -9.41 -11.41 3.41
N PHE A 158 -9.48 -11.22 4.72
CA PHE A 158 -8.55 -10.41 5.50
C PHE A 158 -7.74 -11.34 6.39
N VAL A 159 -6.42 -11.39 6.22
CA VAL A 159 -5.55 -12.35 6.91
C VAL A 159 -4.47 -11.63 7.70
N ASP A 160 -4.49 -11.78 9.04
CA ASP A 160 -3.38 -11.42 9.90
C ASP A 160 -2.36 -12.57 9.89
N VAL A 161 -1.17 -12.30 9.36
CA VAL A 161 -0.07 -13.27 9.32
C VAL A 161 0.77 -13.10 10.59
N PRO A 162 0.86 -14.13 11.44
CA PRO A 162 1.66 -14.05 12.66
C PRO A 162 3.11 -13.65 12.36
N ALA A 163 3.56 -12.55 12.95
CA ALA A 163 4.86 -11.96 12.68
C ALA A 163 5.44 -11.29 13.92
N THR A 164 6.77 -11.18 13.94
CA THR A 164 7.53 -10.40 14.91
C THR A 164 8.24 -9.20 14.28
N THR A 165 7.96 -8.95 13.02
CA THR A 165 8.33 -7.75 12.27
C THR A 165 7.93 -6.48 13.02
N ARG A 166 8.79 -5.47 13.01
CA ARG A 166 8.57 -4.24 13.74
C ARG A 166 8.27 -3.08 12.80
N HIS A 167 7.21 -2.37 13.08
CA HIS A 167 6.93 -1.07 12.51
C HIS A 167 7.45 0.00 13.49
N LEU A 168 8.43 0.79 13.07
CA LEU A 168 9.05 1.82 13.92
C LEU A 168 8.13 3.02 14.17
N ALA A 169 6.90 2.95 13.67
CA ALA A 169 5.76 3.81 13.88
C ALA A 169 6.03 5.30 13.58
N SER A 170 5.67 5.71 12.37
CA SER A 170 5.58 7.13 11.98
C SER A 170 6.88 7.93 12.19
N GLN A 171 8.05 7.29 12.04
CA GLN A 171 9.34 7.99 12.17
C GLN A 171 9.45 9.15 11.17
N THR A 172 8.89 8.96 9.99
CA THR A 172 8.82 9.99 8.95
C THR A 172 8.09 11.26 9.40
N ILE A 173 7.11 11.15 10.32
CA ILE A 173 6.30 12.27 10.81
C ILE A 173 6.91 12.97 12.02
N ARG A 174 7.87 12.36 12.70
CA ARG A 174 8.54 12.96 13.88
C ARG A 174 9.42 14.15 13.53
N ASP A 175 9.80 14.30 12.27
CA ASP A 175 10.46 15.52 11.78
C ASP A 175 9.51 16.74 11.88
N ILE A 176 9.99 17.83 12.48
CA ILE A 176 9.20 19.04 12.77
C ILE A 176 8.57 19.63 11.51
N GLY A 177 9.27 19.61 10.38
CA GLY A 177 8.77 20.15 9.11
C GLY A 177 7.58 19.35 8.57
N ARG A 178 7.59 18.03 8.74
CA ARG A 178 6.55 17.10 8.27
C ARG A 178 5.40 17.01 9.23
N ARG A 179 5.66 17.07 10.51
CA ARG A 179 4.61 17.19 11.51
C ARG A 179 3.67 18.34 11.16
N ARG A 180 4.20 19.50 10.77
CA ARG A 180 3.40 20.63 10.31
C ARG A 180 2.61 20.34 9.03
N SER A 181 3.19 19.63 8.07
CA SER A 181 2.46 19.21 6.86
C SER A 181 1.36 18.21 7.21
N ASN A 182 1.65 17.22 8.01
CA ASN A 182 0.70 16.21 8.45
C ASN A 182 -0.43 16.82 9.31
N ASP A 183 -0.10 17.71 10.25
CA ASP A 183 -1.08 18.43 11.09
C ASP A 183 -2.09 19.23 10.23
N ARG A 184 -1.71 19.53 9.01
CA ARG A 184 -2.52 20.25 8.04
C ARG A 184 -3.33 19.34 7.12
N THR A 185 -2.74 18.25 6.61
CA THR A 185 -3.36 17.37 5.61
C THR A 185 -4.21 16.28 6.23
N TYR A 186 -3.84 15.74 7.39
CA TYR A 186 -4.63 14.72 8.06
C TYR A 186 -6.06 15.15 8.41
N PRO A 187 -6.30 16.36 8.98
CA PRO A 187 -7.67 16.84 9.17
C PRO A 187 -8.46 16.95 7.86
N MET A 188 -7.81 17.34 6.75
CA MET A 188 -8.46 17.42 5.44
C MET A 188 -8.86 16.03 4.93
N ASN A 189 -7.97 15.04 5.08
CA ASN A 189 -8.26 13.66 4.70
C ASN A 189 -9.37 13.05 5.57
N LYS A 190 -9.37 13.34 6.88
CA LYS A 190 -10.47 12.93 7.77
C LYS A 190 -11.80 13.56 7.35
N GLN A 191 -11.81 14.83 7.01
CA GLN A 191 -13.02 15.50 6.55
C GLN A 191 -13.52 14.89 5.25
N TYR A 192 -12.64 14.66 4.27
CA TYR A 192 -12.99 13.98 3.03
C TYR A 192 -13.53 12.58 3.26
N HIS A 193 -12.92 11.80 4.17
CA HIS A 193 -13.40 10.47 4.56
C HIS A 193 -14.79 10.53 5.17
N TRP A 194 -15.04 11.50 6.05
CA TRP A 194 -16.33 11.73 6.65
C TRP A 194 -17.38 12.13 5.62
N GLU A 195 -17.08 13.04 4.72
CA GLU A 195 -17.99 13.42 3.64
C GLU A 195 -18.32 12.23 2.73
N LYS A 196 -17.33 11.36 2.47
CA LYS A 196 -17.47 10.19 1.61
C LYS A 196 -18.25 9.05 2.27
N TRP A 197 -17.99 8.77 3.55
CA TRP A 197 -18.50 7.58 4.23
C TRP A 197 -19.38 7.85 5.45
N GLY A 198 -19.52 9.09 5.87
CA GLY A 198 -20.19 9.43 7.13
C GLY A 198 -19.35 9.07 8.36
N GLY A 199 -19.98 9.13 9.53
CA GLY A 199 -19.29 8.88 10.80
C GLY A 199 -18.51 10.09 11.31
N VAL A 200 -17.75 9.90 12.37
CA VAL A 200 -16.94 10.96 13.02
C VAL A 200 -15.46 10.72 12.87
N GLU A 201 -15.06 9.48 12.92
CA GLU A 201 -13.66 9.03 12.80
C GLU A 201 -13.55 7.90 11.76
N PRO A 202 -12.39 7.69 11.11
CA PRO A 202 -12.14 6.50 10.33
C PRO A 202 -12.43 5.23 11.13
N ARG A 203 -13.02 4.21 10.48
CA ARG A 203 -13.56 2.98 11.06
C ARG A 203 -14.90 3.14 11.81
N GLN A 204 -15.55 4.28 11.65
CA GLN A 204 -16.91 4.54 12.14
C GLN A 204 -17.86 4.91 10.99
N GLU A 205 -17.56 4.40 9.79
CA GLU A 205 -18.29 4.66 8.56
C GLU A 205 -19.75 4.18 8.68
N VAL A 206 -20.67 4.97 8.15
CA VAL A 206 -22.13 4.71 8.22
C VAL A 206 -22.78 4.64 6.84
N PHE A 207 -22.19 5.28 5.81
CA PHE A 207 -22.76 5.25 4.47
C PHE A 207 -22.42 3.93 3.77
N LEU A 208 -23.41 3.39 3.06
CA LEU A 208 -23.27 2.15 2.31
C LEU A 208 -22.61 2.38 0.94
N THR A 209 -22.67 3.60 0.45
CA THR A 209 -22.12 4.04 -0.83
C THR A 209 -21.42 5.39 -0.65
N PRO A 210 -20.44 5.70 -1.51
CA PRO A 210 -19.71 6.96 -1.40
C PRO A 210 -20.67 8.16 -1.44
N PHE A 211 -20.48 9.08 -0.49
CA PHE A 211 -21.26 10.33 -0.37
C PHE A 211 -22.76 10.13 -0.23
N ASP A 212 -23.19 8.95 0.25
CA ASP A 212 -24.62 8.55 0.37
C ASP A 212 -25.43 8.75 -0.93
N LYS A 213 -24.80 8.59 -2.07
CA LYS A 213 -25.43 8.88 -3.38
C LYS A 213 -26.04 7.68 -4.11
N GLY A 214 -26.02 6.51 -3.48
CA GLY A 214 -26.37 5.25 -4.14
C GLY A 214 -25.38 4.93 -5.27
N GLY A 215 -24.86 3.73 -5.31
CA GLY A 215 -23.90 3.33 -6.33
C GLY A 215 -22.99 2.20 -5.84
N ASP A 216 -21.98 1.90 -6.65
CA ASP A 216 -21.00 0.87 -6.34
C ASP A 216 -19.97 1.41 -5.33
N PRO A 217 -19.80 0.78 -4.16
CA PRO A 217 -18.77 1.18 -3.20
C PRO A 217 -17.33 1.02 -3.74
N SER A 218 -17.12 0.21 -4.80
CA SER A 218 -15.83 0.06 -5.47
C SER A 218 -15.49 1.21 -6.42
N ILE A 219 -16.33 2.23 -6.53
CA ILE A 219 -16.09 3.33 -7.46
C ILE A 219 -14.79 4.04 -7.08
N THR A 220 -13.81 3.89 -7.96
CA THR A 220 -12.61 4.71 -8.04
C THR A 220 -12.60 5.37 -9.42
N MET A 221 -11.97 6.55 -9.54
CA MET A 221 -11.82 7.24 -10.82
C MET A 221 -10.86 6.52 -11.78
N ALA A 222 -10.24 5.44 -11.35
CA ALA A 222 -9.29 4.66 -12.13
C ALA A 222 -9.98 3.56 -12.95
N PRO A 223 -9.49 3.24 -14.16
CA PRO A 223 -9.99 2.12 -14.96
C PRO A 223 -9.73 0.79 -14.22
N LYS A 224 -10.62 -0.20 -14.42
CA LYS A 224 -10.45 -1.53 -13.85
C LYS A 224 -9.13 -2.18 -14.28
N LEU A 225 -8.53 -2.98 -13.41
CA LEU A 225 -7.25 -3.66 -13.66
C LEU A 225 -7.33 -4.56 -14.90
N SER A 226 -8.44 -5.31 -15.09
CA SER A 226 -8.71 -6.11 -16.28
C SER A 226 -8.57 -5.30 -17.55
N ARG A 227 -9.19 -4.11 -17.62
CA ARG A 227 -9.11 -3.22 -18.77
C ARG A 227 -7.69 -2.71 -19.03
N LEU A 228 -6.93 -2.42 -17.99
CA LEU A 228 -5.54 -2.02 -18.16
C LEU A 228 -4.69 -3.16 -18.72
N ARG A 229 -4.96 -4.42 -18.31
CA ARG A 229 -4.29 -5.61 -18.86
C ARG A 229 -4.58 -5.84 -20.35
N GLU A 230 -5.78 -5.53 -20.80
CA GLU A 230 -6.14 -5.59 -22.23
C GLU A 230 -5.37 -4.56 -23.08
N LEU A 231 -5.07 -3.40 -22.49
CA LEU A 231 -4.34 -2.32 -23.15
C LEU A 231 -2.82 -2.45 -23.03
N ALA A 232 -2.32 -3.22 -22.06
CA ALA A 232 -0.90 -3.46 -21.83
C ALA A 232 -0.40 -4.60 -22.73
N TRP A 233 0.19 -4.28 -23.86
CA TRP A 233 0.80 -5.18 -24.87
C TRP A 233 2.28 -4.90 -25.07
#